data_7086c9140a46d19c2284816153cb69e6
#
_entry.id   7086c9140a46d19c2284816153cb69e6
#
_cell.length_a   1.000
_cell.length_b   1.000
_cell.length_c   1.000
_cell.angle_alpha   90.00
_cell.angle_beta   90.00
_cell.angle_gamma   90.00
#
_symmetry.space_group_name_H-M   'P 1'
#
loop_
_entity.id
_entity.type
_entity.pdbx_description
1 polymer ?
#
loop_
_entity_poly.entity_id
_entity_poly.type
_entity_poly.pdbx_seq_one_letter_code
_entity_poly.pdbx_strand_id
1 'polypeptide(L)'
;MSSEIVMFIDTNRLSVKEPREGWRGRFFHSLNMTFAYYTVAAGAWIHEHPHPHDEVWNVIDGQLEITIAGKTRVAGPGCAAIIPPDTPHSVKALSDVRAIVVDHPRRYSIGGIDR
;
A
#
# COMPACT_ATOMS: atom_id res chain seq x y z
N MET A 1 20.82 -24.52 -3.58
CA MET A 1 20.60 -23.09 -3.59
C MET A 1 20.53 -22.53 -2.19
N SER A 2 21.17 -21.42 -2.01
CA SER A 2 21.17 -20.78 -0.70
C SER A 2 19.77 -20.27 -0.36
N SER A 3 19.37 -20.43 0.91
CA SER A 3 18.15 -19.83 1.44
C SER A 3 18.48 -18.56 2.23
N GLU A 4 19.50 -17.83 1.80
CA GLU A 4 19.90 -16.61 2.47
C GLU A 4 18.75 -15.61 2.57
N ILE A 5 18.63 -15.01 3.76
CA ILE A 5 17.70 -13.90 3.97
C ILE A 5 18.35 -12.65 3.44
N VAL A 6 17.65 -11.95 2.55
CA VAL A 6 18.07 -10.64 2.07
C VAL A 6 17.83 -9.64 3.19
N MET A 7 18.89 -9.01 3.68
CA MET A 7 18.82 -8.06 4.79
C MET A 7 18.81 -6.60 4.35
N PHE A 8 19.31 -6.32 3.14
CA PHE A 8 19.38 -4.95 2.62
C PHE A 8 18.76 -4.90 1.23
N ILE A 9 17.84 -3.97 1.04
CA ILE A 9 17.20 -3.72 -0.25
C ILE A 9 17.29 -2.22 -0.53
N ASP A 10 17.87 -1.87 -1.69
CA ASP A 10 17.76 -0.52 -2.20
C ASP A 10 16.45 -0.40 -2.96
N THR A 11 15.44 0.18 -2.34
CA THR A 11 14.10 0.29 -2.92
C THR A 11 14.08 1.10 -4.21
N ASN A 12 15.06 1.99 -4.41
CA ASN A 12 15.17 2.77 -5.64
C ASN A 12 15.55 1.91 -6.85
N ARG A 13 16.08 0.72 -6.62
CA ARG A 13 16.48 -0.22 -7.67
C ARG A 13 15.42 -1.26 -8.00
N LEU A 14 14.35 -1.29 -7.24
CA LEU A 14 13.23 -2.18 -7.52
C LEU A 14 12.45 -1.67 -8.72
N SER A 15 11.97 -2.59 -9.56
CA SER A 15 11.14 -2.22 -10.70
C SER A 15 9.82 -1.63 -10.24
N VAL A 16 9.35 -0.61 -10.96
CA VAL A 16 8.06 0.00 -10.71
C VAL A 16 6.98 -0.84 -11.40
N LYS A 17 5.90 -1.12 -10.67
CA LYS A 17 4.70 -1.80 -11.19
C LYS A 17 3.51 -0.89 -11.00
N GLU A 18 2.51 -1.06 -11.85
CA GLU A 18 1.27 -0.29 -11.76
C GLU A 18 0.10 -1.28 -11.67
N PRO A 19 -0.18 -1.83 -10.46
CA PRO A 19 -1.25 -2.83 -10.31
C PRO A 19 -2.64 -2.28 -10.61
N ARG A 20 -2.81 -0.96 -10.48
CA ARG A 20 -4.05 -0.25 -10.83
C ARG A 20 -3.67 1.08 -11.45
N GLU A 21 -4.52 1.62 -12.31
CA GLU A 21 -4.28 2.91 -12.94
C GLU A 21 -4.00 4.01 -11.89
N GLY A 22 -2.86 4.67 -12.02
CA GLY A 22 -2.44 5.74 -11.12
C GLY A 22 -1.74 5.28 -9.85
N TRP A 23 -1.64 3.98 -9.60
CA TRP A 23 -0.99 3.41 -8.42
C TRP A 23 0.32 2.75 -8.84
N ARG A 24 1.40 3.52 -8.78
CA ARG A 24 2.72 3.04 -9.17
C ARG A 24 3.52 2.70 -7.92
N GLY A 25 4.04 1.51 -7.86
CA GLY A 25 4.69 1.04 -6.66
C GLY A 25 5.92 0.18 -6.88
N ARG A 26 6.76 0.18 -5.87
CA ARG A 26 7.88 -0.74 -5.70
C ARG A 26 7.57 -1.63 -4.51
N PHE A 27 7.77 -2.92 -4.67
CA PHE A 27 7.30 -3.91 -3.70
C PHE A 27 8.44 -4.80 -3.25
N PHE A 28 8.47 -5.10 -1.95
CA PHE A 28 9.36 -6.12 -1.43
C PHE A 28 8.70 -6.81 -0.22
N HIS A 29 9.28 -7.90 0.21
CA HIS A 29 8.73 -8.70 1.30
C HIS A 29 9.79 -8.95 2.37
N SER A 30 9.38 -8.92 3.63
CA SER A 30 10.09 -9.59 4.71
C SER A 30 9.58 -11.04 4.79
N LEU A 31 9.93 -11.77 5.84
CA LEU A 31 9.41 -13.14 6.00
C LEU A 31 7.88 -13.16 6.09
N ASN A 32 7.29 -12.19 6.80
CA ASN A 32 5.87 -12.20 7.13
C ASN A 32 5.10 -10.99 6.63
N MET A 33 5.75 -10.02 6.01
CA MET A 33 5.11 -8.75 5.62
C MET A 33 5.39 -8.40 4.18
N THR A 34 4.48 -7.64 3.60
CA THR A 34 4.65 -7.01 2.28
C THR A 34 4.71 -5.52 2.45
N PHE A 35 5.67 -4.91 1.77
CA PHE A 35 5.87 -3.45 1.75
C PHE A 35 5.64 -2.93 0.33
N ALA A 36 4.82 -1.89 0.23
CA ALA A 36 4.57 -1.21 -1.03
C ALA A 36 4.97 0.26 -0.88
N TYR A 37 5.88 0.72 -1.71
CA TYR A 37 6.30 2.11 -1.77
C TYR A 37 5.59 2.72 -2.97
N TYR A 38 4.48 3.42 -2.72
CA TYR A 38 3.61 3.96 -3.74
C TYR A 38 3.89 5.41 -4.07
N THR A 39 3.79 5.71 -5.36
CA THR A 39 3.54 7.04 -5.89
C THR A 39 2.17 6.99 -6.56
N VAL A 40 1.25 7.83 -6.13
CA VAL A 40 -0.15 7.77 -6.55
C VAL A 40 -0.52 9.06 -7.25
N ALA A 41 -1.13 8.94 -8.42
CA ALA A 41 -1.61 10.10 -9.17
C ALA A 41 -2.88 10.68 -8.53
N ALA A 42 -2.99 12.00 -8.52
CA ALA A 42 -4.21 12.68 -8.08
C ALA A 42 -5.44 12.10 -8.77
N GLY A 43 -6.48 11.81 -8.01
CA GLY A 43 -7.71 11.22 -8.50
C GLY A 43 -7.72 9.70 -8.59
N ALA A 44 -6.60 9.04 -8.45
CA ALA A 44 -6.55 7.58 -8.45
C ALA A 44 -7.32 7.02 -7.25
N TRP A 45 -8.04 5.94 -7.48
CA TRP A 45 -8.99 5.42 -6.50
C TRP A 45 -8.96 3.91 -6.43
N ILE A 46 -8.99 3.38 -5.22
CA ILE A 46 -9.24 1.96 -4.95
C ILE A 46 -10.63 1.86 -4.35
N HIS A 47 -11.52 1.15 -5.05
CA HIS A 47 -12.91 0.94 -4.62
C HIS A 47 -12.94 0.14 -3.32
N GLU A 48 -14.07 0.25 -2.60
CA GLU A 48 -14.25 -0.47 -1.35
C GLU A 48 -14.08 -1.96 -1.56
N HIS A 49 -13.22 -2.56 -0.73
CA HIS A 49 -12.97 -3.99 -0.71
C HIS A 49 -12.43 -4.39 0.66
N PRO A 50 -12.72 -5.61 1.13
CA PRO A 50 -12.05 -6.17 2.30
C PRO A 50 -10.91 -7.09 1.86
N HIS A 51 -9.97 -7.34 2.74
CA HIS A 51 -8.99 -8.42 2.58
C HIS A 51 -8.52 -8.92 3.95
N PRO A 52 -7.94 -10.12 4.04
CA PRO A 52 -7.60 -10.74 5.32
C PRO A 52 -6.31 -10.23 5.94
N HIS A 53 -5.76 -9.14 5.42
CA HIS A 53 -4.50 -8.59 5.89
C HIS A 53 -4.75 -7.46 6.89
N ASP A 54 -3.90 -7.40 7.91
CA ASP A 54 -3.73 -6.21 8.72
C ASP A 54 -2.90 -5.24 7.87
N GLU A 55 -3.43 -4.06 7.58
CA GLU A 55 -2.82 -3.12 6.65
C GLU A 55 -2.62 -1.77 7.29
N VAL A 56 -1.43 -1.19 7.10
CA VAL A 56 -1.12 0.15 7.59
C VAL A 56 -0.67 1.02 6.42
N TRP A 57 -1.33 2.16 6.26
CA TRP A 57 -1.00 3.18 5.28
C TRP A 57 -0.25 4.32 5.97
N ASN A 58 0.98 4.59 5.55
CA ASN A 58 1.79 5.71 6.04
C ASN A 58 1.88 6.74 4.93
N VAL A 59 1.28 7.92 5.14
CA VAL A 59 1.33 9.00 4.16
C VAL A 59 2.61 9.80 4.35
N ILE A 60 3.40 9.92 3.29
CA ILE A 60 4.65 10.67 3.29
C ILE A 60 4.45 12.06 2.70
N ASP A 61 3.79 12.15 1.54
CA ASP A 61 3.46 13.41 0.87
C ASP A 61 2.05 13.34 0.30
N GLY A 62 1.39 14.49 0.21
CA GLY A 62 0.05 14.58 -0.36
C GLY A 62 -1.05 14.20 0.61
N GLN A 63 -2.25 14.00 0.09
CA GLN A 63 -3.42 13.71 0.90
C GLN A 63 -4.23 12.56 0.32
N LEU A 64 -4.56 11.59 1.15
CA LEU A 64 -5.45 10.48 0.84
C LEU A 64 -6.76 10.65 1.59
N GLU A 65 -7.87 10.40 0.89
CA GLU A 65 -9.17 10.22 1.52
C GLU A 65 -9.36 8.72 1.73
N ILE A 66 -9.44 8.32 2.98
CA ILE A 66 -9.53 6.90 3.35
C ILE A 66 -10.84 6.66 4.07
N THR A 67 -11.61 5.69 3.58
CA THR A 67 -12.86 5.24 4.21
C THR A 67 -12.62 3.85 4.80
N ILE A 68 -12.82 3.70 6.10
CA ILE A 68 -12.64 2.44 6.81
C ILE A 68 -13.92 2.16 7.58
N ALA A 69 -14.55 1.02 7.33
CA ALA A 69 -15.79 0.63 7.99
C ALA A 69 -16.85 1.75 7.94
N GLY A 70 -16.98 2.40 6.80
CA GLY A 70 -17.93 3.48 6.57
C GLY A 70 -17.54 4.86 7.09
N LYS A 71 -16.38 5.00 7.74
CA LYS A 71 -15.91 6.28 8.28
C LYS A 71 -14.79 6.84 7.38
N THR A 72 -14.98 8.08 6.93
CA THR A 72 -14.05 8.74 6.01
C THR A 72 -13.21 9.79 6.72
N ARG A 73 -11.91 9.76 6.47
CA ARG A 73 -10.96 10.78 6.94
C ARG A 73 -9.94 11.09 5.87
N VAL A 74 -9.41 12.31 5.93
CA VAL A 74 -8.28 12.73 5.10
C VAL A 74 -7.00 12.51 5.90
N ALA A 75 -6.06 11.74 5.32
CA ALA A 75 -4.75 11.49 5.89
C ALA A 75 -3.71 12.28 5.09
N GLY A 76 -3.00 13.14 5.77
CA GLY A 76 -1.89 13.92 5.21
C GLY A 76 -0.54 13.41 5.68
N PRO A 77 0.56 14.13 5.32
CA PRO A 77 1.91 13.73 5.70
C PRO A 77 2.06 13.50 7.21
N GLY A 78 2.66 12.36 7.57
CA GLY A 78 2.85 11.96 8.95
C GLY A 78 1.66 11.22 9.55
N CYS A 79 0.54 11.08 8.84
CA CYS A 79 -0.61 10.30 9.31
C CYS A 79 -0.45 8.84 8.91
N ALA A 80 -0.91 7.96 9.80
CA ALA A 80 -1.04 6.54 9.51
C ALA A 80 -2.50 6.13 9.63
N ALA A 81 -2.98 5.31 8.68
CA ALA A 81 -4.30 4.71 8.74
C ALA A 81 -4.13 3.20 8.96
N ILE A 82 -4.84 2.68 9.95
CA ILE A 82 -4.80 1.26 10.30
C ILE A 82 -6.10 0.62 9.83
N ILE A 83 -5.96 -0.38 8.96
CA ILE A 83 -7.10 -1.12 8.41
C ILE A 83 -7.02 -2.54 8.96
N PRO A 84 -7.91 -2.90 9.91
CA PRO A 84 -7.92 -4.26 10.45
C PRO A 84 -8.27 -5.30 9.41
N PRO A 85 -7.94 -6.59 9.63
CA PRO A 85 -8.34 -7.65 8.71
C PRO A 85 -9.84 -7.67 8.44
N ASP A 86 -10.21 -8.03 7.22
CA ASP A 86 -11.59 -8.23 6.77
C ASP A 86 -12.48 -6.99 6.92
N THR A 87 -11.88 -5.81 6.95
CA THR A 87 -12.60 -4.54 7.10
C THR A 87 -12.75 -3.87 5.75
N PRO A 88 -13.99 -3.57 5.30
CA PRO A 88 -14.21 -2.85 4.06
C PRO A 88 -13.54 -1.47 4.10
N HIS A 89 -12.81 -1.14 3.04
CA HIS A 89 -12.13 0.14 2.96
C HIS A 89 -11.94 0.57 1.51
N SER A 90 -11.82 1.88 1.31
CA SER A 90 -11.51 2.49 0.02
C SER A 90 -10.51 3.62 0.21
N VAL A 91 -9.75 3.92 -0.82
CA VAL A 91 -8.70 4.95 -0.77
C VAL A 91 -8.73 5.76 -2.05
N LYS A 92 -8.74 7.09 -1.92
CA LYS A 92 -8.71 8.01 -3.04
C LYS A 92 -7.63 9.07 -2.84
N ALA A 93 -6.82 9.28 -3.86
CA ALA A 93 -5.81 10.33 -3.81
C ALA A 93 -6.43 11.68 -4.14
N LEU A 94 -6.39 12.62 -3.20
CA LEU A 94 -6.89 13.98 -3.38
C LEU A 94 -5.86 14.88 -4.07
N SER A 95 -4.61 14.47 -4.06
CA SER A 95 -3.49 15.11 -4.74
C SER A 95 -2.55 13.99 -5.20
N ASP A 96 -1.41 14.34 -5.80
CA ASP A 96 -0.33 13.37 -5.94
C ASP A 96 0.15 12.97 -4.56
N VAL A 97 0.36 11.67 -4.34
CA VAL A 97 0.65 11.11 -3.03
C VAL A 97 1.86 10.20 -3.08
N ARG A 98 2.66 10.24 -2.02
CA ARG A 98 3.64 9.20 -1.73
C ARG A 98 3.23 8.55 -0.41
N ALA A 99 3.14 7.22 -0.41
CA ALA A 99 2.73 6.47 0.76
C ALA A 99 3.47 5.14 0.83
N ILE A 100 3.67 4.67 2.06
CA ILE A 100 4.23 3.34 2.32
C ILE A 100 3.13 2.51 2.95
N VAL A 101 2.81 1.38 2.31
CA VAL A 101 1.76 0.47 2.78
C VAL A 101 2.41 -0.83 3.23
N VAL A 102 2.04 -1.27 4.42
CA VAL A 102 2.54 -2.52 5.00
C VAL A 102 1.37 -3.46 5.23
N ASP A 103 1.49 -4.68 4.72
CA ASP A 103 0.49 -5.73 4.88
C ASP A 103 1.07 -6.92 5.67
N HIS A 104 0.29 -7.44 6.61
CA HIS A 104 0.59 -8.65 7.35
C HIS A 104 -0.68 -9.54 7.40
N PRO A 105 -0.58 -10.84 7.13
CA PRO A 105 0.59 -11.54 6.65
C PRO A 105 0.99 -11.14 5.23
N ARG A 106 2.11 -11.67 4.77
CA ARG A 106 2.64 -11.38 3.44
C ARG A 106 1.61 -11.65 2.36
N ARG A 107 1.49 -10.73 1.41
CA ARG A 107 0.59 -10.88 0.25
C ARG A 107 1.30 -11.60 -0.89
N TYR A 108 0.52 -12.37 -1.66
CA TYR A 108 1.01 -13.06 -2.86
C TYR A 108 0.59 -12.37 -4.15
N SER A 109 -0.39 -11.45 -4.07
CA SER A 109 -0.76 -10.61 -5.21
C SER A 109 -1.25 -9.25 -4.74
N ILE A 110 -1.07 -8.22 -5.57
CA ILE A 110 -1.65 -6.89 -5.39
C ILE A 110 -2.30 -6.50 -6.71
N GLY A 111 -3.62 -6.20 -6.69
CA GLY A 111 -4.34 -5.82 -7.90
C GLY A 111 -4.23 -6.84 -9.02
N GLY A 112 -4.09 -8.14 -8.70
CA GLY A 112 -3.92 -9.20 -9.68
C GLY A 112 -2.49 -9.45 -10.14
N ILE A 113 -1.52 -8.71 -9.59
CA ILE A 113 -0.10 -8.89 -9.91
C ILE A 113 0.54 -9.79 -8.85
N ASP A 114 1.09 -10.92 -9.26
CA ASP A 114 1.83 -11.83 -8.38
C ASP A 114 3.20 -11.26 -8.03
N ARG A 115 3.66 -11.59 -6.82
CA ARG A 115 4.93 -11.09 -6.31
C ARG A 115 5.79 -12.19 -5.77
#